data_5f01d0c4bbdd483ffd081880340f6200
#
_entry.id   5f01d0c4bbdd483ffd081880340f6200
#
_cell.length_a   1.000
_cell.length_b   1.000
_cell.length_c   1.000
_cell.angle_alpha   90.00
_cell.angle_beta   90.00
_cell.angle_gamma   90.00
#
_symmetry.space_group_name_H-M   'P 1'
#
loop_
_entity.id
_entity.type
_entity.pdbx_description
1 polymer ?
#
loop_
_entity_poly.entity_id
_entity_poly.type
_entity_poly.pdbx_seq_one_letter_code
_entity_poly.pdbx_strand_id
1 'polypeptide(L)'
;MILVPFPFTDQSTAKQRPAVVISSNRYNTERPDLILLAVTSQVRLSPAFGEALLTDWKTAGLIKPSIFKPIITTIEQTLVIKRLGKVSPHDETMLRTVIEKIVG
;
A
#
# COMPACT_ATOMS: atom_id res chain seq x y z
N MET A 1 -5.58 4.37 -1.67
CA MET A 1 -4.68 4.48 -0.50
C MET A 1 -5.51 4.55 0.76
N ILE A 2 -5.26 3.70 1.70
CA ILE A 2 -6.01 3.61 2.95
C ILE A 2 -5.05 3.58 4.14
N LEU A 3 -5.56 3.94 5.31
CA LEU A 3 -4.82 3.83 6.57
C LEU A 3 -5.32 2.60 7.31
N VAL A 4 -4.39 1.75 7.72
CA VAL A 4 -4.71 0.48 8.37
C VAL A 4 -3.78 0.23 9.55
N PRO A 5 -4.21 -0.59 10.55
CA PRO A 5 -3.29 -1.12 11.54
C PRO A 5 -2.44 -2.18 10.85
N PHE A 6 -1.15 -1.99 10.83
CA PHE A 6 -0.26 -2.92 10.16
C PHE A 6 0.52 -3.69 11.23
N PRO A 7 0.19 -4.95 11.46
CA PRO A 7 0.87 -5.78 12.46
C PRO A 7 2.19 -6.27 11.89
N PHE A 8 3.23 -5.42 11.93
CA PHE A 8 4.54 -5.89 11.49
C PHE A 8 5.17 -6.79 12.54
N THR A 9 6.31 -6.46 13.05
CA THR A 9 7.12 -7.33 13.89
C THR A 9 6.79 -7.21 15.37
N ASP A 10 6.18 -6.11 15.79
CA ASP A 10 5.81 -5.88 17.17
C ASP A 10 4.30 -6.09 17.33
N GLN A 11 3.92 -7.19 17.93
CA GLN A 11 2.52 -7.56 18.12
C GLN A 11 1.86 -6.81 19.27
N SER A 12 2.61 -6.10 20.09
CA SER A 12 2.05 -5.41 21.27
C SER A 12 1.40 -4.09 20.89
N THR A 13 1.79 -3.47 19.76
CA THR A 13 1.21 -2.22 19.27
C THR A 13 1.06 -2.24 17.77
N ALA A 14 -0.17 -2.18 17.28
CA ALA A 14 -0.45 -2.01 15.86
C ALA A 14 -0.19 -0.56 15.49
N LYS A 15 0.84 -0.30 14.72
CA LYS A 15 1.09 1.03 14.14
C LYS A 15 0.13 1.24 12.99
N GLN A 16 -0.38 2.46 12.86
CA GLN A 16 -1.17 2.86 11.72
C GLN A 16 -0.25 3.20 10.55
N ARG A 17 -0.47 2.57 9.41
CA ARG A 17 0.35 2.79 8.23
C ARG A 17 -0.51 2.90 6.98
N PRO A 18 -0.07 3.70 6.00
CA PRO A 18 -0.72 3.71 4.70
C PRO A 18 -0.43 2.40 3.96
N ALA A 19 -1.40 1.99 3.17
CA ALA A 19 -1.28 0.83 2.29
C ALA A 19 -2.17 1.05 1.07
N VAL A 20 -1.80 0.43 -0.05
CA VAL A 20 -2.61 0.49 -1.25
C VAL A 20 -3.35 -0.84 -1.43
N VAL A 21 -4.63 -0.75 -1.80
CA VAL A 21 -5.43 -1.93 -2.11
C VAL A 21 -5.03 -2.44 -3.47
N ILE A 22 -4.57 -3.69 -3.55
CA ILE A 22 -4.17 -4.33 -4.80
C ILE A 22 -5.18 -5.39 -5.27
N SER A 23 -6.12 -5.77 -4.41
CA SER A 23 -7.20 -6.68 -4.81
C SER A 23 -8.23 -5.96 -5.68
N SER A 24 -8.83 -6.72 -6.61
CA SER A 24 -9.80 -6.17 -7.56
C SER A 24 -11.11 -5.77 -6.89
N ASN A 25 -11.90 -4.94 -7.56
CA ASN A 25 -13.23 -4.58 -7.07
C ASN A 25 -14.11 -5.80 -6.85
N ARG A 26 -14.01 -6.79 -7.72
CA ARG A 26 -14.75 -8.04 -7.55
C ARG A 26 -14.34 -8.79 -6.29
N TYR A 27 -13.03 -8.92 -6.06
CA TYR A 27 -12.51 -9.53 -4.82
C TYR A 27 -13.06 -8.79 -3.59
N ASN A 28 -12.96 -7.46 -3.60
CA ASN A 28 -13.35 -6.62 -2.47
C ASN A 28 -14.86 -6.68 -2.20
N THR A 29 -15.66 -6.95 -3.23
CA THR A 29 -17.11 -7.09 -3.11
C THR A 29 -17.53 -8.46 -2.60
N GLU A 30 -16.86 -9.51 -3.08
CA GLU A 30 -17.24 -10.90 -2.79
C GLU A 30 -16.57 -11.45 -1.52
N ARG A 31 -15.56 -10.76 -0.99
CA ARG A 31 -14.82 -11.21 0.18
C ARG A 31 -14.86 -10.17 1.29
N PRO A 32 -14.80 -10.60 2.56
CA PRO A 32 -14.79 -9.66 3.68
C PRO A 32 -13.42 -9.00 3.90
N ASP A 33 -12.40 -9.41 3.17
CA ASP A 33 -11.03 -8.94 3.31
C ASP A 33 -10.55 -8.18 2.09
N LEU A 34 -9.42 -7.49 2.25
CA LEU A 34 -8.70 -6.79 1.18
C LEU A 34 -7.27 -7.32 1.14
N ILE A 35 -6.68 -7.32 -0.05
CA ILE A 35 -5.26 -7.60 -0.21
C ILE A 35 -4.55 -6.26 -0.41
N LEU A 36 -3.51 -6.02 0.39
CA LEU A 36 -2.82 -4.74 0.48
C LEU A 36 -1.33 -4.89 0.20
N LEU A 37 -0.74 -3.81 -0.31
CA LEU A 37 0.71 -3.66 -0.44
C LEU A 37 1.13 -2.46 0.41
N ALA A 38 2.19 -2.64 1.18
CA ALA A 38 2.64 -1.62 2.12
C ALA A 38 3.24 -0.40 1.43
N VAL A 39 3.06 0.75 2.07
CA VAL A 39 3.64 2.04 1.67
C VAL A 39 4.37 2.62 2.87
N THR A 40 5.57 3.16 2.65
CA THR A 40 6.37 3.74 3.72
C THR A 40 6.95 5.09 3.30
N SER A 41 7.12 5.98 4.27
CA SER A 41 7.82 7.26 4.07
C SER A 41 9.32 7.15 4.27
N GLN A 42 9.85 5.98 4.59
CA GLN A 42 11.29 5.75 4.68
C GLN A 42 11.86 5.58 3.27
N VAL A 43 12.10 6.70 2.61
CA VAL A 43 12.54 6.74 1.23
C VAL A 43 14.05 6.63 1.17
N ARG A 44 14.55 5.73 0.32
CA ARG A 44 15.96 5.60 0.01
C ARG A 44 16.29 6.37 -1.25
N LEU A 45 17.56 6.81 -1.40
CA LEU A 45 18.01 7.46 -2.63
C LEU A 45 17.84 6.57 -3.85
N SER A 46 18.02 5.27 -3.66
CA SER A 46 17.85 4.28 -4.72
C SER A 46 16.94 3.18 -4.22
N PRO A 47 15.71 3.08 -4.74
CA PRO A 47 14.80 2.02 -4.34
C PRO A 47 15.40 0.65 -4.61
N ALA A 48 15.21 -0.29 -3.68
CA ALA A 48 15.63 -1.67 -3.85
C ALA A 48 14.72 -2.38 -4.87
N PHE A 49 15.14 -3.56 -5.30
CA PHE A 49 14.31 -4.39 -6.18
C PHE A 49 12.94 -4.64 -5.53
N GLY A 50 11.88 -4.44 -6.29
CA GLY A 50 10.51 -4.59 -5.78
C GLY A 50 9.97 -3.36 -5.07
N GLU A 51 10.74 -2.27 -5.02
CA GLU A 51 10.30 -0.98 -4.48
C GLU A 51 10.12 0.02 -5.61
N ALA A 52 9.27 1.02 -5.41
CA ALA A 52 9.13 2.13 -6.35
C ALA A 52 8.65 3.38 -5.63
N LEU A 53 9.15 4.54 -6.07
CA LEU A 53 8.71 5.82 -5.54
C LEU A 53 7.31 6.16 -6.02
N LEU A 54 6.49 6.73 -5.11
CA LEU A 54 5.25 7.38 -5.50
C LEU A 54 5.59 8.80 -5.94
N THR A 55 5.30 9.11 -7.21
CA THR A 55 5.50 10.46 -7.74
C THR A 55 4.42 11.41 -7.23
N ASP A 56 3.17 10.95 -7.24
CA ASP A 56 2.01 11.75 -6.86
C ASP A 56 1.50 11.39 -5.46
N TRP A 57 2.40 11.40 -4.50
CA TRP A 57 2.08 11.00 -3.14
C TRP A 57 1.05 11.92 -2.48
N LYS A 58 1.04 13.21 -2.82
CA LYS A 58 0.04 14.15 -2.30
C LYS A 58 -1.37 13.80 -2.77
N THR A 59 -1.52 13.44 -4.05
CA THR A 59 -2.80 13.00 -4.62
C THR A 59 -3.30 11.74 -3.92
N ALA A 60 -2.40 10.87 -3.55
CA ALA A 60 -2.74 9.65 -2.80
C ALA A 60 -3.11 9.93 -1.34
N GLY A 61 -3.06 11.18 -0.89
CA GLY A 61 -3.42 11.56 0.46
C GLY A 61 -2.32 11.38 1.48
N LEU A 62 -1.08 11.25 1.04
CA LEU A 62 0.07 11.09 1.92
C LEU A 62 0.65 12.46 2.29
N ILE A 63 1.33 12.52 3.43
CA ILE A 63 1.90 13.78 3.95
C ILE A 63 3.40 13.90 3.70
N LYS A 64 4.03 12.85 3.21
CA LYS A 64 5.47 12.78 2.93
C LYS A 64 5.72 12.01 1.65
N PRO A 65 6.84 12.27 0.95
CA PRO A 65 7.31 11.36 -0.10
C PRO A 65 7.36 9.93 0.41
N SER A 66 6.91 8.99 -0.39
CA SER A 66 6.72 7.60 0.03
C SER A 66 7.08 6.64 -1.09
N ILE A 67 7.29 5.39 -0.72
CA ILE A 67 7.59 4.31 -1.67
C ILE A 67 6.63 3.14 -1.46
N PHE A 68 6.38 2.40 -2.54
CA PHE A 68 5.76 1.08 -2.46
C PHE A 68 6.80 0.08 -1.95
N LYS A 69 6.40 -0.75 -0.99
CA LYS A 69 7.22 -1.82 -0.41
C LYS A 69 6.70 -3.18 -0.83
N PRO A 70 7.59 -4.18 -1.04
CA PRO A 70 7.15 -5.52 -1.42
C PRO A 70 6.64 -6.33 -0.23
N ILE A 71 5.73 -5.77 0.54
CA ILE A 71 5.07 -6.42 1.66
C ILE A 71 3.59 -6.50 1.34
N ILE A 72 3.09 -7.71 1.10
CA ILE A 72 1.70 -7.96 0.78
C ILE A 72 1.06 -8.64 1.98
N THR A 73 -0.11 -8.15 2.37
CA THR A 73 -0.89 -8.73 3.46
C THR A 73 -2.36 -8.65 3.16
N THR A 74 -3.13 -9.47 3.87
CA THR A 74 -4.58 -9.51 3.79
C THR A 74 -5.16 -9.05 5.12
N ILE A 75 -6.12 -8.14 5.07
CA ILE A 75 -6.79 -7.67 6.29
C ILE A 75 -8.30 -7.60 6.07
N GLU A 76 -9.06 -7.74 7.14
CA GLU A 76 -10.51 -7.56 7.07
C GLU A 76 -10.84 -6.09 6.80
N GLN A 77 -11.85 -5.85 5.95
CA GLN A 77 -12.27 -4.51 5.59
C GLN A 77 -12.68 -3.67 6.80
N THR A 78 -13.21 -4.31 7.83
CA THR A 78 -13.61 -3.64 9.07
C THR A 78 -12.44 -2.99 9.81
N LEU A 79 -11.21 -3.38 9.50
CA LEU A 79 -10.01 -2.83 10.13
C LEU A 79 -9.48 -1.58 9.43
N VAL A 80 -10.05 -1.18 8.30
CA VAL A 80 -9.66 0.04 7.61
C VAL A 80 -10.02 1.24 8.48
N ILE A 81 -9.02 2.06 8.83
CA ILE A 81 -9.19 3.21 9.71
C ILE A 81 -9.84 4.36 8.94
N LYS A 82 -9.26 4.67 7.76
CA LYS A 82 -9.84 5.70 6.89
C LYS A 82 -9.26 5.60 5.48
N ARG A 83 -9.94 6.23 4.54
CA ARG A 83 -9.47 6.42 3.18
C ARG A 83 -8.60 7.68 3.15
N LEU A 84 -7.41 7.60 2.54
CA LEU A 84 -6.47 8.71 2.47
C LEU A 84 -6.60 9.50 1.18
N GLY A 85 -6.67 8.81 0.06
CA GLY A 85 -6.75 9.43 -1.26
C GLY A 85 -6.67 8.38 -2.35
N LYS A 86 -6.49 8.84 -3.57
CA LYS A 86 -6.46 7.97 -4.74
C LYS A 86 -5.08 7.98 -5.38
N VAL A 87 -4.56 6.80 -5.69
CA VAL A 87 -3.30 6.64 -6.42
C VAL A 87 -3.50 7.17 -7.85
N SER A 88 -2.57 8.00 -8.32
CA SER A 88 -2.63 8.55 -9.69
C SER A 88 -2.45 7.45 -10.74
N PRO A 89 -2.89 7.69 -11.99
CA PRO A 89 -2.66 6.72 -13.07
C PRO A 89 -1.18 6.40 -13.27
N HIS A 90 -0.30 7.37 -13.12
CA HIS A 90 1.15 7.16 -13.23
C HIS A 90 1.64 6.21 -12.13
N ASP A 91 1.29 6.49 -10.89
CA ASP A 91 1.71 5.66 -9.75
C ASP A 91 1.03 4.29 -9.77
N GLU A 92 -0.17 4.19 -10.31
CA GLU A 92 -0.83 2.89 -10.50
C GLU A 92 -0.05 2.01 -11.49
N THR A 93 0.48 2.59 -12.56
CA THR A 93 1.35 1.88 -13.49
C THR A 93 2.63 1.39 -12.80
N MET A 94 3.23 2.23 -11.97
CA MET A 94 4.41 1.84 -11.18
C MET A 94 4.09 0.73 -10.20
N LEU A 95 2.92 0.78 -9.58
CA LEU A 95 2.45 -0.26 -8.68
C LEU A 95 2.32 -1.60 -9.38
N ARG A 96 1.73 -1.62 -10.57
CA ARG A 96 1.61 -2.85 -11.38
C ARG A 96 2.98 -3.44 -11.71
N THR A 97 3.93 -2.59 -12.05
CA THR A 97 5.30 -3.02 -12.32
C THR A 97 5.95 -3.65 -11.07
N VAL A 98 5.74 -3.05 -9.90
CA VAL A 98 6.23 -3.62 -8.64
C VAL A 98 5.62 -5.00 -8.39
N ILE A 99 4.31 -5.14 -8.56
CA ILE A 99 3.62 -6.40 -8.35
C ILE A 99 4.17 -7.48 -9.30
N GLU A 100 4.35 -7.14 -10.57
CA GLU A 100 4.91 -8.08 -11.55
C GLU A 100 6.32 -8.53 -11.18
N LYS A 101 7.15 -7.61 -10.67
CA LYS A 101 8.52 -7.95 -10.28
C LYS A 101 8.58 -8.90 -9.08
N ILE A 102 7.66 -8.75 -8.13
CA ILE A 102 7.70 -9.58 -6.91
C ILE A 102 6.88 -10.86 -7.02
N VAL A 103 5.94 -10.92 -7.92
CA VAL A 103 5.08 -12.12 -8.12
C VAL A 103 5.47 -12.90 -9.37
N GLY A 104 6.01 -12.24 -10.36
CA GLY A 104 6.45 -12.87 -11.60
C GLY A 104 5.47 -12.82 -12.74
#